data_81ff3a39659709b8c10518585ea9d1e7
#
_entry.id   81ff3a39659709b8c10518585ea9d1e7
#
_cell.length_a   1.000
_cell.length_b   1.000
_cell.length_c   1.000
_cell.angle_alpha   90.00
_cell.angle_beta   90.00
_cell.angle_gamma   90.00
#
_symmetry.space_group_name_H-M   'P 1'
#
loop_
_entity.id
_entity.type
_entity.pdbx_description
1 polymer ?
#
loop_
_entity_poly.entity_id
_entity_poly.type
_entity_poly.pdbx_seq_one_letter_code
_entity_poly.pdbx_strand_id
1 'polypeptide(L)'
;IGQNEQNLSSIVSLLNAFTNNTHTDTPPTSNWIVKSKLSNKKTNYHLNTAKIDVSNHLQSLIWSKAAGVILTSATLTSLGSFNRMNQQLGLKATENRYLRLSSPFNHKSVDFIVANIKASPSEIFEHTQELARELKKRINKKAATLVLFASNNQMQMVADLVEKTIECELLVQGEYSKKRILEKHIEKRKNGEGSVIFGLDSFAEGVDLKG
;
A
#
# COMPACT_ATOMS: atom_id res chain seq x y z
N ILE A 1 -33.72 4.99 -14.48
CA ILE A 1 -33.30 6.04 -15.45
C ILE A 1 -31.95 6.60 -14.98
N GLY A 2 -31.83 7.07 -13.73
CA GLY A 2 -30.60 7.73 -13.25
C GLY A 2 -29.31 6.89 -13.31
N GLN A 3 -29.37 5.57 -13.08
CA GLN A 3 -28.19 4.71 -13.14
C GLN A 3 -27.63 4.56 -14.57
N ASN A 4 -28.51 4.49 -15.57
CA ASN A 4 -28.10 4.39 -16.95
C ASN A 4 -27.50 5.70 -17.48
N GLU A 5 -28.03 6.84 -17.06
CA GLU A 5 -27.47 8.17 -17.40
C GLU A 5 -26.08 8.36 -16.78
N GLN A 6 -25.88 7.95 -15.52
CA GLN A 6 -24.59 8.00 -14.87
C GLN A 6 -23.56 7.09 -15.57
N ASN A 7 -23.97 5.88 -15.95
CA ASN A 7 -23.10 4.94 -16.69
C ASN A 7 -22.70 5.51 -18.06
N LEU A 8 -23.66 6.10 -18.79
CA LEU A 8 -23.39 6.71 -20.09
C LEU A 8 -22.45 7.92 -19.95
N SER A 9 -22.70 8.78 -19.00
CA SER A 9 -21.83 9.93 -18.70
C SER A 9 -20.41 9.49 -18.36
N SER A 10 -20.26 8.42 -17.57
CA SER A 10 -18.95 7.84 -17.23
C SER A 10 -18.22 7.29 -18.45
N ILE A 11 -18.92 6.60 -19.35
CA ILE A 11 -18.38 6.07 -20.61
C ILE A 11 -17.91 7.21 -21.51
N VAL A 12 -18.74 8.23 -21.69
CA VAL A 12 -18.41 9.40 -22.50
C VAL A 12 -17.18 10.13 -21.94
N SER A 13 -17.14 10.32 -20.61
CA SER A 13 -15.98 10.94 -19.94
C SER A 13 -14.70 10.15 -20.16
N LEU A 14 -14.76 8.82 -20.06
CA LEU A 14 -13.64 7.93 -20.27
C LEU A 14 -13.15 7.98 -21.73
N LEU A 15 -14.05 7.92 -22.70
CA LEU A 15 -13.70 8.02 -24.13
C LEU A 15 -13.07 9.38 -24.44
N ASN A 16 -13.62 10.47 -23.92
CA ASN A 16 -13.04 11.80 -24.08
C ASN A 16 -11.63 11.89 -23.46
N ALA A 17 -11.37 11.25 -22.33
CA ALA A 17 -10.04 11.22 -21.72
C ALA A 17 -9.01 10.50 -22.59
N PHE A 18 -9.43 9.45 -23.35
CA PHE A 18 -8.56 8.75 -24.29
C PHE A 18 -8.35 9.48 -25.61
N THR A 19 -9.32 10.25 -26.06
CA THR A 19 -9.27 10.94 -27.36
C THR A 19 -8.66 12.34 -27.28
N ASN A 20 -8.88 13.05 -26.17
CA ASN A 20 -8.41 14.43 -25.99
C ASN A 20 -7.02 14.47 -25.35
N ASN A 21 -6.02 14.09 -26.12
CA ASN A 21 -4.59 14.22 -25.75
C ASN A 21 -4.08 15.67 -25.96
N THR A 22 -4.93 16.66 -25.75
CA THR A 22 -4.51 18.06 -25.87
C THR A 22 -3.73 18.44 -24.61
N HIS A 23 -2.51 18.92 -24.81
CA HIS A 23 -1.67 19.59 -23.82
C HIS A 23 -2.35 20.92 -23.41
N THR A 24 -3.39 20.83 -22.62
CA THR A 24 -4.04 21.96 -21.97
C THR A 24 -3.53 22.06 -20.54
N ASP A 25 -3.62 23.25 -19.94
CA ASP A 25 -3.22 23.56 -18.55
C ASP A 25 -3.97 22.78 -17.46
N THR A 26 -4.69 21.74 -17.82
CA THR A 26 -5.36 20.84 -16.89
C THR A 26 -4.39 19.78 -16.37
N PRO A 27 -4.44 19.43 -15.08
CA PRO A 27 -3.60 18.38 -14.54
C PRO A 27 -3.66 17.11 -15.37
N PRO A 28 -2.52 16.46 -15.67
CA PRO A 28 -2.47 15.32 -16.56
C PRO A 28 -3.31 14.16 -16.02
N THR A 29 -4.00 13.48 -16.92
CA THR A 29 -4.67 12.21 -16.65
C THR A 29 -3.77 11.06 -17.09
N SER A 30 -3.76 9.99 -16.30
CA SER A 30 -3.17 8.72 -16.69
C SER A 30 -4.22 7.86 -17.36
N ASN A 31 -3.95 7.39 -18.57
CA ASN A 31 -4.81 6.50 -19.33
C ASN A 31 -4.07 5.20 -19.60
N TRP A 32 -4.71 4.05 -19.31
CA TRP A 32 -4.09 2.75 -19.57
C TRP A 32 -5.12 1.70 -19.94
N ILE A 33 -4.65 0.68 -20.64
CA ILE A 33 -5.46 -0.46 -21.09
C ILE A 33 -4.98 -1.72 -20.37
N VAL A 34 -5.89 -2.40 -19.71
CA VAL A 34 -5.64 -3.72 -19.11
C VAL A 34 -6.22 -4.79 -20.03
N LYS A 35 -5.36 -5.71 -20.47
CA LYS A 35 -5.74 -6.88 -21.24
C LYS A 35 -5.87 -8.08 -20.30
N SER A 36 -7.03 -8.71 -20.28
CA SER A 36 -7.28 -9.92 -19.51
C SER A 36 -7.78 -11.05 -20.41
N LYS A 37 -7.46 -12.30 -20.03
CA LYS A 37 -8.01 -13.49 -20.71
C LYS A 37 -9.19 -14.00 -19.88
N LEU A 38 -10.33 -14.20 -20.54
CA LEU A 38 -11.50 -14.84 -19.97
C LEU A 38 -11.33 -16.38 -19.98
N SER A 39 -12.09 -17.07 -19.14
CA SER A 39 -12.08 -18.54 -19.04
C SER A 39 -12.38 -19.25 -20.37
N ASN A 40 -13.10 -18.60 -21.29
CA ASN A 40 -13.40 -19.11 -22.65
C ASN A 40 -12.33 -18.73 -23.69
N LYS A 41 -11.11 -18.40 -23.29
CA LYS A 41 -9.98 -17.94 -24.13
C LYS A 41 -10.22 -16.61 -24.87
N LYS A 42 -11.34 -15.94 -24.68
CA LYS A 42 -11.56 -14.61 -25.25
C LYS A 42 -10.72 -13.58 -24.50
N THR A 43 -10.25 -12.59 -25.24
CA THR A 43 -9.53 -11.45 -24.66
C THR A 43 -10.53 -10.35 -24.31
N ASN A 44 -10.43 -9.83 -23.10
CA ASN A 44 -11.14 -8.64 -22.67
C ASN A 44 -10.16 -7.47 -22.49
N TYR A 45 -10.61 -6.27 -22.79
CA TYR A 45 -9.84 -5.03 -22.61
C TYR A 45 -10.59 -4.10 -21.70
N HIS A 46 -9.92 -3.60 -20.67
CA HIS A 46 -10.43 -2.59 -19.75
C HIS A 46 -9.73 -1.28 -20.02
N LEU A 47 -10.46 -0.26 -20.40
CA LEU A 47 -9.98 1.11 -20.52
C LEU A 47 -10.09 1.78 -19.15
N ASN A 48 -9.00 2.34 -18.68
CA ASN A 48 -8.93 3.00 -17.39
C ASN A 48 -8.39 4.41 -17.54
N THR A 49 -8.94 5.34 -16.79
CA THR A 49 -8.44 6.70 -16.68
C THR A 49 -8.43 7.13 -15.22
N ALA A 50 -7.39 7.85 -14.81
CA ALA A 50 -7.29 8.44 -13.49
C ALA A 50 -6.62 9.80 -13.56
N LYS A 51 -7.07 10.75 -12.74
CA LYS A 51 -6.38 12.01 -12.59
C LYS A 51 -5.15 11.83 -11.74
N ILE A 52 -4.01 12.35 -12.21
CA ILE A 52 -2.75 12.32 -11.45
C ILE A 52 -2.78 13.36 -10.33
N ASP A 53 -3.39 14.51 -10.59
CA ASP A 53 -3.60 15.56 -9.59
C ASP A 53 -5.10 15.76 -9.37
N VAL A 54 -5.53 15.59 -8.12
CA VAL A 54 -6.93 15.73 -7.69
C VAL A 54 -7.19 17.00 -6.88
N SER A 55 -6.18 17.84 -6.67
CA SER A 55 -6.23 19.04 -5.81
C SER A 55 -7.38 19.96 -6.15
N ASN A 56 -7.53 20.33 -7.44
CA ASN A 56 -8.62 21.19 -7.91
C ASN A 56 -10.00 20.55 -7.74
N HIS A 57 -10.09 19.20 -7.83
CA HIS A 57 -11.34 18.47 -7.60
C HIS A 57 -11.73 18.49 -6.13
N LEU A 58 -10.76 18.25 -5.25
CA LEU A 58 -10.99 18.35 -3.82
C LEU A 58 -11.42 19.76 -3.44
N GLN A 59 -10.79 20.79 -4.02
CA GLN A 59 -11.18 22.17 -3.82
C GLN A 59 -12.66 22.41 -4.19
N SER A 60 -13.08 21.98 -5.37
CA SER A 60 -14.42 22.24 -5.88
C SER A 60 -15.50 21.38 -5.25
N LEU A 61 -15.20 20.13 -4.90
CA LEU A 61 -16.18 19.17 -4.41
C LEU A 61 -16.28 19.13 -2.89
N ILE A 62 -15.22 19.42 -2.17
CA ILE A 62 -15.15 19.27 -0.72
C ILE A 62 -14.82 20.58 -0.03
N TRP A 63 -13.65 21.17 -0.28
CA TRP A 63 -13.17 22.29 0.53
C TRP A 63 -14.06 23.54 0.40
N SER A 64 -14.52 23.85 -0.81
CA SER A 64 -15.42 25.00 -1.04
C SER A 64 -16.81 24.85 -0.44
N LYS A 65 -17.23 23.64 -0.07
CA LYS A 65 -18.58 23.36 0.42
C LYS A 65 -18.63 23.04 1.91
N ALA A 66 -17.49 22.67 2.49
CA ALA A 66 -17.43 22.29 3.89
C ALA A 66 -17.32 23.53 4.78
N ALA A 67 -18.13 23.59 5.83
CA ALA A 67 -18.04 24.65 6.84
C ALA A 67 -16.76 24.55 7.69
N GLY A 68 -16.18 23.36 7.80
CA GLY A 68 -14.90 23.08 8.45
C GLY A 68 -14.50 21.64 8.22
N VAL A 69 -13.18 21.39 8.19
CA VAL A 69 -12.61 20.06 7.97
C VAL A 69 -11.48 19.82 8.96
N ILE A 70 -11.45 18.62 9.54
CA ILE A 70 -10.36 18.14 10.36
C ILE A 70 -9.76 16.91 9.67
N LEU A 71 -8.47 16.99 9.34
CA LEU A 71 -7.69 15.87 8.83
C LEU A 71 -6.78 15.34 9.94
N THR A 72 -6.83 14.06 10.20
CA THR A 72 -5.99 13.42 11.21
C THR A 72 -5.41 12.11 10.70
N SER A 73 -4.10 11.93 10.86
CA SER A 73 -3.39 10.68 10.54
C SER A 73 -2.00 10.73 11.19
N ALA A 74 -1.40 9.57 11.36
CA ALA A 74 0.01 9.47 11.77
C ALA A 74 0.99 9.89 10.66
N THR A 75 0.54 9.97 9.40
CA THR A 75 1.39 10.15 8.20
C THR A 75 1.08 11.42 7.40
N LEU A 76 0.47 12.43 8.02
CA LEU A 76 0.20 13.72 7.35
C LEU A 76 1.47 14.55 7.06
N THR A 77 2.55 14.28 7.77
CA THR A 77 3.81 14.98 7.55
C THR A 77 4.82 14.11 6.82
N SER A 78 5.61 14.72 5.94
CA SER A 78 6.77 14.12 5.30
C SER A 78 8.00 14.96 5.65
N LEU A 79 9.05 14.32 6.18
CA LEU A 79 10.26 15.01 6.66
C LEU A 79 9.96 16.19 7.60
N GLY A 80 8.93 16.05 8.43
CA GLY A 80 8.53 17.07 9.41
C GLY A 80 7.70 18.23 8.85
N SER A 81 7.33 18.20 7.57
CA SER A 81 6.57 19.26 6.88
C SER A 81 5.23 18.74 6.37
N PHE A 82 4.20 19.61 6.33
CA PHE A 82 2.89 19.35 5.71
C PHE A 82 2.86 19.73 4.22
N ASN A 83 3.94 20.23 3.64
CA ASN A 83 3.94 20.76 2.27
C ASN A 83 3.45 19.74 1.23
N ARG A 84 3.91 18.49 1.32
CA ARG A 84 3.48 17.42 0.40
C ARG A 84 1.98 17.17 0.49
N MET A 85 1.44 17.09 1.69
CA MET A 85 0.01 16.91 1.90
C MET A 85 -0.79 18.10 1.35
N ASN A 86 -0.35 19.33 1.64
CA ASN A 86 -1.00 20.54 1.13
C ASN A 86 -1.05 20.55 -0.38
N GLN A 87 0.05 20.21 -1.05
CA GLN A 87 0.12 20.13 -2.51
C GLN A 87 -0.83 19.07 -3.06
N GLN A 88 -0.82 17.87 -2.49
CA GLN A 88 -1.68 16.77 -2.96
C GLN A 88 -3.17 17.04 -2.76
N LEU A 89 -3.54 17.72 -1.69
CA LEU A 89 -4.92 18.02 -1.34
C LEU A 89 -5.41 19.39 -1.84
N GLY A 90 -4.52 20.20 -2.45
CA GLY A 90 -4.87 21.55 -2.90
C GLY A 90 -5.12 22.53 -1.76
N LEU A 91 -4.46 22.36 -0.61
CA LEU A 91 -4.65 23.21 0.56
C LEU A 91 -3.64 24.35 0.57
N LYS A 92 -4.12 25.56 0.88
CA LYS A 92 -3.25 26.73 1.07
C LYS A 92 -2.77 26.79 2.52
N ALA A 93 -1.46 26.82 2.69
CA ALA A 93 -0.84 26.79 4.03
C ALA A 93 -1.31 27.94 4.94
N THR A 94 -1.63 29.10 4.36
CA THR A 94 -2.05 30.32 5.09
C THR A 94 -3.48 30.25 5.62
N GLU A 95 -4.31 29.35 5.07
CA GLU A 95 -5.72 29.21 5.40
C GLU A 95 -5.99 28.07 6.41
N ASN A 96 -4.95 27.34 6.81
CA ASN A 96 -5.09 26.12 7.61
C ASN A 96 -4.30 26.19 8.91
N ARG A 97 -4.76 25.48 9.92
CA ARG A 97 -4.02 25.27 11.17
C ARG A 97 -3.42 23.88 11.19
N TYR A 98 -2.19 23.79 11.64
CA TYR A 98 -1.44 22.54 11.68
C TYR A 98 -1.04 22.21 13.11
N LEU A 99 -1.24 20.94 13.48
CA LEU A 99 -0.79 20.42 14.76
C LEU A 99 0.02 19.15 14.51
N ARG A 100 1.23 19.13 15.04
CA ARG A 100 2.08 17.94 15.05
C ARG A 100 2.38 17.58 16.50
N LEU A 101 2.00 16.38 16.89
CA LEU A 101 2.33 15.83 18.20
C LEU A 101 3.63 15.03 18.13
N SER A 102 4.37 15.02 19.21
CA SER A 102 5.57 14.19 19.34
C SER A 102 5.16 12.71 19.39
N SER A 103 5.98 11.85 18.79
CA SER A 103 5.77 10.39 18.89
C SER A 103 5.94 9.96 20.36
N PRO A 104 5.04 9.11 20.89
CA PRO A 104 5.19 8.51 22.21
C PRO A 104 6.25 7.41 22.23
N PHE A 105 6.73 6.96 21.08
CA PHE A 105 7.68 5.85 20.97
C PHE A 105 9.12 6.31 21.13
N ASN A 106 9.93 5.48 21.79
CA ASN A 106 11.36 5.71 21.93
C ASN A 106 12.09 5.23 20.65
N HIS A 107 12.31 6.13 19.71
CA HIS A 107 13.01 5.82 18.45
C HIS A 107 14.50 5.48 18.63
N LYS A 108 15.09 5.71 19.81
CA LYS A 108 16.50 5.32 20.09
C LYS A 108 16.68 3.83 20.30
N SER A 109 15.59 3.09 20.54
CA SER A 109 15.62 1.64 20.70
C SER A 109 15.35 0.88 19.40
N VAL A 110 15.38 1.57 18.26
CA VAL A 110 15.12 0.96 16.93
C VAL A 110 16.41 0.91 16.13
N ASP A 111 16.77 -0.27 15.70
CA ASP A 111 17.86 -0.49 14.74
C ASP A 111 17.32 -0.42 13.32
N PHE A 112 17.97 0.37 12.46
CA PHE A 112 17.73 0.37 11.03
C PHE A 112 18.85 -0.38 10.32
N ILE A 113 18.53 -1.49 9.68
CA ILE A 113 19.51 -2.37 9.05
C ILE A 113 19.20 -2.50 7.56
N VAL A 114 20.19 -2.19 6.72
CA VAL A 114 20.12 -2.47 5.29
C VAL A 114 20.76 -3.83 5.03
N ALA A 115 19.97 -4.77 4.48
CA ALA A 115 20.49 -6.08 4.15
C ALA A 115 21.43 -6.01 2.93
N ASN A 116 22.53 -6.77 2.96
CA ASN A 116 23.47 -6.85 1.84
C ASN A 116 22.99 -7.94 0.86
N ILE A 117 21.98 -7.60 0.03
CA ILE A 117 21.51 -8.43 -1.06
C ILE A 117 22.20 -7.93 -2.32
N LYS A 118 22.89 -8.82 -3.03
CA LYS A 118 23.69 -8.49 -4.22
C LYS A 118 22.88 -8.63 -5.51
N ALA A 119 22.01 -9.62 -5.56
CA ALA A 119 21.18 -9.87 -6.73
C ALA A 119 20.18 -8.72 -6.93
N SER A 120 20.04 -8.27 -8.17
CA SER A 120 19.05 -7.25 -8.54
C SER A 120 17.63 -7.78 -8.36
N PRO A 121 16.63 -6.95 -7.96
CA PRO A 121 15.22 -7.34 -7.95
C PRO A 121 14.69 -7.82 -9.31
N SER A 122 15.34 -7.48 -10.42
CA SER A 122 15.04 -8.00 -11.76
C SER A 122 15.51 -9.44 -11.97
N GLU A 123 16.50 -9.90 -11.21
CA GLU A 123 16.98 -11.29 -11.16
C GLU A 123 16.14 -12.05 -10.12
N ILE A 124 14.89 -12.29 -10.47
CA ILE A 124 13.85 -12.72 -9.50
C ILE A 124 14.27 -13.94 -8.70
N PHE A 125 14.87 -14.95 -9.34
CA PHE A 125 15.24 -16.20 -8.69
C PHE A 125 16.37 -16.00 -7.69
N GLU A 126 17.48 -15.42 -8.12
CA GLU A 126 18.68 -15.16 -7.32
C GLU A 126 18.36 -14.22 -6.15
N HIS A 127 17.64 -13.13 -6.45
CA HIS A 127 17.18 -12.18 -5.44
C HIS A 127 16.27 -12.84 -4.39
N THR A 128 15.36 -13.72 -4.80
CA THR A 128 14.47 -14.46 -3.90
C THR A 128 15.26 -15.41 -3.00
N GLN A 129 16.27 -16.09 -3.53
CA GLN A 129 17.14 -16.96 -2.75
C GLN A 129 17.97 -16.20 -1.71
N GLU A 130 18.52 -15.05 -2.08
CA GLU A 130 19.26 -14.19 -1.14
C GLU A 130 18.34 -13.62 -0.06
N LEU A 131 17.15 -13.16 -0.44
CA LEU A 131 16.16 -12.66 0.49
C LEU A 131 15.73 -13.72 1.51
N ALA A 132 15.44 -14.94 1.05
CA ALA A 132 15.10 -16.05 1.94
C ALA A 132 16.23 -16.36 2.92
N ARG A 133 17.50 -16.34 2.48
CA ARG A 133 18.66 -16.53 3.35
C ARG A 133 18.80 -15.42 4.40
N GLU A 134 18.56 -14.17 4.02
CA GLU A 134 18.61 -13.05 4.96
C GLU A 134 17.46 -13.10 5.98
N LEU A 135 16.26 -13.46 5.56
CA LEU A 135 15.13 -13.61 6.47
C LEU A 135 15.37 -14.70 7.50
N LYS A 136 15.91 -15.87 7.10
CA LYS A 136 16.25 -16.95 8.04
C LYS A 136 17.21 -16.50 9.15
N LYS A 137 18.17 -15.62 8.85
CA LYS A 137 19.10 -15.09 9.86
C LYS A 137 18.42 -14.12 10.82
N ARG A 138 17.38 -13.45 10.41
CA ARG A 138 16.73 -12.35 11.16
C ARG A 138 15.48 -12.77 11.91
N ILE A 139 14.78 -13.79 11.41
CA ILE A 139 13.57 -14.29 12.06
C ILE A 139 13.96 -14.95 13.38
N ASN A 140 13.36 -14.43 14.46
CA ASN A 140 13.54 -14.96 15.81
C ASN A 140 12.28 -15.71 16.23
N LYS A 141 12.46 -16.98 16.64
CA LYS A 141 11.36 -17.85 17.06
C LYS A 141 10.55 -17.39 18.27
N LYS A 142 11.04 -16.37 18.97
CA LYS A 142 10.34 -15.74 20.11
C LYS A 142 9.83 -14.35 19.83
N ALA A 143 10.05 -13.82 18.65
CA ALA A 143 9.67 -12.44 18.30
C ALA A 143 8.45 -12.40 17.35
N ALA A 144 7.76 -11.27 17.36
CA ALA A 144 6.80 -10.89 16.33
C ALA A 144 7.57 -10.35 15.12
N THR A 145 7.28 -10.87 13.94
CA THR A 145 7.93 -10.41 12.70
C THR A 145 6.88 -10.13 11.65
N LEU A 146 6.94 -8.96 11.03
CA LEU A 146 6.16 -8.61 9.85
C LEU A 146 7.11 -8.38 8.68
N VAL A 147 6.90 -9.11 7.59
CA VAL A 147 7.65 -8.95 6.34
C VAL A 147 6.70 -8.46 5.26
N LEU A 148 6.99 -7.30 4.68
CA LEU A 148 6.19 -6.70 3.62
C LEU A 148 6.85 -6.92 2.27
N PHE A 149 6.05 -7.41 1.31
CA PHE A 149 6.48 -7.68 -0.04
C PHE A 149 5.77 -6.74 -1.02
N ALA A 150 6.48 -6.34 -2.07
CA ALA A 150 5.90 -5.61 -3.19
C ALA A 150 5.26 -6.53 -4.26
N SER A 151 5.54 -7.84 -4.20
CA SER A 151 5.08 -8.83 -5.17
C SER A 151 4.51 -10.06 -4.47
N ASN A 152 3.27 -10.42 -4.82
CA ASN A 152 2.64 -11.64 -4.33
C ASN A 152 3.41 -12.90 -4.76
N ASN A 153 3.89 -12.94 -6.00
CA ASN A 153 4.66 -14.07 -6.52
C ASN A 153 5.96 -14.26 -5.72
N GLN A 154 6.70 -13.18 -5.46
CA GLN A 154 7.91 -13.25 -4.66
C GLN A 154 7.63 -13.67 -3.21
N MET A 155 6.54 -13.16 -2.62
CA MET A 155 6.11 -13.54 -1.27
C MET A 155 5.90 -15.05 -1.17
N GLN A 156 5.18 -15.66 -2.11
CA GLN A 156 4.95 -17.11 -2.13
C GLN A 156 6.25 -17.89 -2.31
N MET A 157 7.10 -17.49 -3.27
CA MET A 157 8.40 -18.15 -3.49
C MET A 157 9.28 -18.09 -2.24
N VAL A 158 9.30 -16.98 -1.52
CA VAL A 158 10.06 -16.85 -0.27
C VAL A 158 9.42 -17.69 0.83
N ALA A 159 8.10 -17.73 0.94
CA ALA A 159 7.38 -18.56 1.91
C ALA A 159 7.76 -20.04 1.77
N ASP A 160 7.72 -20.58 0.56
CA ASP A 160 8.10 -21.98 0.26
C ASP A 160 9.54 -22.29 0.69
N LEU A 161 10.46 -21.31 0.58
CA LEU A 161 11.86 -21.48 0.94
C LEU A 161 12.13 -21.38 2.44
N VAL A 162 11.31 -20.62 3.19
CA VAL A 162 11.57 -20.38 4.61
C VAL A 162 10.71 -21.24 5.53
N GLU A 163 9.52 -21.65 5.12
CA GLU A 163 8.53 -22.34 5.95
C GLU A 163 9.13 -23.57 6.68
N LYS A 164 9.89 -24.42 5.96
CA LYS A 164 10.51 -25.64 6.51
C LYS A 164 11.75 -25.37 7.37
N THR A 165 12.19 -24.14 7.47
CA THR A 165 13.48 -23.79 8.09
C THR A 165 13.35 -22.81 9.25
N ILE A 166 12.22 -22.18 9.43
CA ILE A 166 11.92 -21.32 10.58
C ILE A 166 11.25 -22.16 11.68
N GLU A 167 11.57 -21.85 12.93
CA GLU A 167 11.06 -22.56 14.09
C GLU A 167 9.82 -21.90 14.72
N CYS A 168 9.08 -21.12 13.94
CA CYS A 168 7.88 -20.42 14.38
C CYS A 168 6.81 -20.44 13.27
N GLU A 169 5.55 -20.17 13.63
CA GLU A 169 4.45 -20.20 12.67
C GLU A 169 4.59 -19.09 11.63
N LEU A 170 4.53 -19.47 10.35
CA LEU A 170 4.48 -18.57 9.21
C LEU A 170 3.02 -18.35 8.79
N LEU A 171 2.60 -17.11 8.71
CA LEU A 171 1.25 -16.69 8.36
C LEU A 171 1.32 -15.89 7.06
N VAL A 172 0.91 -16.49 5.95
CA VAL A 172 1.03 -15.88 4.62
C VAL A 172 -0.30 -15.26 4.19
N GLN A 173 -0.26 -14.03 3.70
CA GLN A 173 -1.43 -13.38 3.12
C GLN A 173 -1.93 -14.17 1.92
N GLY A 174 -3.24 -14.43 1.88
CA GLY A 174 -3.88 -15.24 0.83
C GLY A 174 -4.27 -16.64 1.30
N GLU A 175 -3.58 -17.21 2.31
CA GLU A 175 -3.97 -18.48 2.93
C GLU A 175 -5.14 -18.30 3.89
N TYR A 176 -5.16 -17.16 4.60
CA TYR A 176 -6.22 -16.79 5.54
C TYR A 176 -6.69 -15.37 5.29
N SER A 177 -7.86 -15.02 5.83
CA SER A 177 -8.29 -13.61 5.88
C SER A 177 -7.33 -12.78 6.75
N LYS A 178 -7.17 -11.48 6.44
CA LYS A 178 -6.33 -10.56 7.24
C LYS A 178 -6.67 -10.65 8.74
N LYS A 179 -7.97 -10.65 9.06
CA LYS A 179 -8.45 -10.77 10.44
C LYS A 179 -7.92 -12.04 11.10
N ARG A 180 -8.02 -13.20 10.43
CA ARG A 180 -7.58 -14.48 10.96
C ARG A 180 -6.07 -14.56 11.15
N ILE A 181 -5.29 -13.98 10.25
CA ILE A 181 -3.83 -13.86 10.38
C ILE A 181 -3.48 -13.09 11.66
N LEU A 182 -4.12 -11.94 11.87
CA LEU A 182 -3.88 -11.11 13.05
C LEU A 182 -4.29 -11.82 14.35
N GLU A 183 -5.43 -12.50 14.37
CA GLU A 183 -5.87 -13.29 15.53
C GLU A 183 -4.85 -14.37 15.92
N LYS A 184 -4.39 -15.18 14.96
CA LYS A 184 -3.38 -16.20 15.16
C LYS A 184 -2.05 -15.62 15.67
N HIS A 185 -1.61 -14.53 15.06
CA HIS A 185 -0.39 -13.84 15.48
C HIS A 185 -0.47 -13.36 16.93
N ILE A 186 -1.58 -12.70 17.31
CA ILE A 186 -1.81 -12.22 18.68
C ILE A 186 -1.88 -13.39 19.67
N GLU A 187 -2.53 -14.49 19.30
CA GLU A 187 -2.61 -15.69 20.13
C GLU A 187 -1.22 -16.27 20.43
N LYS A 188 -0.38 -16.43 19.40
CA LYS A 188 1.01 -16.86 19.55
C LYS A 188 1.80 -15.94 20.49
N ARG A 189 1.67 -14.64 20.30
CA ARG A 189 2.36 -13.65 21.16
C ARG A 189 1.92 -13.74 22.62
N LYS A 190 0.63 -13.96 22.89
CA LYS A 190 0.12 -14.16 24.26
C LYS A 190 0.72 -15.39 24.94
N ASN A 191 1.02 -16.42 24.16
CA ASN A 191 1.63 -17.66 24.65
C ASN A 191 3.16 -17.56 24.77
N GLY A 192 3.76 -16.41 24.48
CA GLY A 192 5.23 -16.23 24.49
C GLY A 192 5.94 -16.85 23.30
N GLU A 193 5.20 -17.28 22.29
CA GLU A 193 5.71 -17.85 21.05
C GLU A 193 5.90 -16.76 19.99
N GLY A 194 6.87 -16.94 19.08
CA GLY A 194 7.00 -16.07 17.90
C GLY A 194 6.08 -16.47 16.77
N SER A 195 5.78 -15.54 15.92
CA SER A 195 5.16 -15.80 14.61
C SER A 195 5.58 -14.76 13.59
N VAL A 196 5.53 -15.16 12.33
CA VAL A 196 5.93 -14.32 11.18
C VAL A 196 4.73 -14.11 10.30
N ILE A 197 4.45 -12.86 9.96
CA ILE A 197 3.43 -12.51 8.96
C ILE A 197 4.15 -12.11 7.67
N PHE A 198 3.80 -12.75 6.55
CA PHE A 198 4.13 -12.31 5.21
C PHE A 198 2.92 -11.60 4.62
N GLY A 199 3.08 -10.32 4.28
CA GLY A 199 2.00 -9.47 3.79
C GLY A 199 2.41 -8.57 2.63
N LEU A 200 1.41 -8.04 1.96
CA LEU A 200 1.51 -7.01 0.91
C LEU A 200 1.04 -5.66 1.49
N ASP A 201 0.80 -4.67 0.65
CA ASP A 201 0.40 -3.31 1.02
C ASP A 201 -0.76 -3.26 2.03
N SER A 202 -1.69 -4.22 1.97
CA SER A 202 -2.80 -4.28 2.94
C SER A 202 -2.35 -4.48 4.40
N PHE A 203 -1.12 -4.97 4.63
CA PHE A 203 -0.51 -5.11 5.95
C PHE A 203 0.42 -3.96 6.32
N ALA A 204 0.75 -3.06 5.36
CA ALA A 204 1.58 -1.90 5.62
C ALA A 204 0.86 -0.82 6.44
N GLU A 205 -0.49 -0.82 6.40
CA GLU A 205 -1.32 0.15 7.11
C GLU A 205 -2.50 -0.51 7.84
N GLY A 206 -2.97 0.17 8.89
CA GLY A 206 -4.13 -0.29 9.66
C GLY A 206 -3.92 -1.61 10.39
N VAL A 207 -2.69 -1.89 10.82
CA VAL A 207 -2.32 -3.02 11.65
C VAL A 207 -1.71 -2.49 12.94
N ASP A 208 -2.37 -2.75 14.06
CA ASP A 208 -1.85 -2.47 15.40
C ASP A 208 -1.49 -3.81 16.06
N LEU A 209 -0.22 -4.14 16.03
CA LEU A 209 0.33 -5.35 16.65
C LEU A 209 1.08 -4.91 17.91
N LYS A 210 0.47 -5.16 19.04
CA LYS A 210 1.15 -5.01 20.33
C LYS A 210 2.26 -6.05 20.42
N GLY A 211 3.49 -5.55 20.56
CA GLY A 211 4.69 -6.37 20.72
C GLY A 211 4.75 -7.11 22.06
#